data_9a729f0385f5115eca93387102ce10d6
#
_entry.id   9a729f0385f5115eca93387102ce10d6
#
_cell.length_a   1.000
_cell.length_b   1.000
_cell.length_c   1.000
_cell.angle_alpha   90.00
_cell.angle_beta   90.00
_cell.angle_gamma   90.00
#
_symmetry.space_group_name_H-M   'P 1'
#
loop_
_entity.id
_entity.type
_entity.pdbx_description
1 polymer ?
#
loop_
_entity_poly.entity_id
_entity_poly.type
_entity_poly.pdbx_seq_one_letter_code
_entity_poly.pdbx_strand_id
1 'polypeptide(L)'
;MKVFVTGVAGQLGHDVMNELSKRGYEGIGSDIAPEYSGVQDGSAVTTMPYVSLDITNKEAVEKVLTEQKPDVVVHCAAWTAVDLAEDDDKVEKVRAINAGGTENIAKVCKKLDAKMVYISTDYVFDGQGTEPWLPDCTDYKPLNVYGQTKLEGEQAVSGNLDKYFIVRIAWVFGVNGKNFIKTMLNVGKIHDTVRVVSDQIGTPTYTYDLARLLVDMIDTDKYGYYHATNEGGYISWYDFTCEIFKQAGYTTNVVPVTTEEYGLSKAARPFNSRLDKSKLVEAGFTPLPTWQDALSRYLKEIEY
;
A
#
# COMPACT_ATOMS: atom_id res chain seq x y z
N MET A 1 -16.53 14.41 -9.83
CA MET A 1 -15.17 13.94 -10.19
C MET A 1 -15.26 12.45 -10.44
N LYS A 2 -14.69 12.00 -11.56
CA LYS A 2 -14.59 10.60 -11.95
C LYS A 2 -13.20 10.06 -11.57
N VAL A 3 -13.16 8.98 -10.79
CA VAL A 3 -11.92 8.40 -10.27
C VAL A 3 -11.76 6.97 -10.76
N PHE A 4 -10.66 6.68 -11.42
CA PHE A 4 -10.30 5.33 -11.86
C PHE A 4 -9.34 4.70 -10.86
N VAL A 5 -9.67 3.55 -10.29
CA VAL A 5 -8.87 2.89 -9.26
C VAL A 5 -8.38 1.56 -9.77
N THR A 6 -7.06 1.36 -9.81
CA THR A 6 -6.47 0.06 -10.16
C THR A 6 -6.19 -0.78 -8.93
N GLY A 7 -6.17 -2.11 -9.06
CA GLY A 7 -5.86 -3.00 -7.94
C GLY A 7 -7.00 -3.11 -6.91
N VAL A 8 -8.25 -3.03 -7.36
CA VAL A 8 -9.43 -3.02 -6.47
C VAL A 8 -9.70 -4.35 -5.79
N ALA A 9 -9.16 -5.46 -6.29
CA ALA A 9 -9.19 -6.75 -5.62
C ALA A 9 -8.15 -6.86 -4.48
N GLY A 10 -7.25 -5.87 -4.34
CA GLY A 10 -6.31 -5.72 -3.23
C GLY A 10 -6.91 -5.02 -2.03
N GLN A 11 -6.13 -4.92 -0.94
CA GLN A 11 -6.55 -4.32 0.33
C GLN A 11 -6.95 -2.84 0.16
N LEU A 12 -6.04 -2.02 -0.37
CA LEU A 12 -6.23 -0.57 -0.46
C LEU A 12 -7.23 -0.17 -1.54
N GLY A 13 -7.16 -0.78 -2.73
CA GLY A 13 -8.08 -0.47 -3.82
C GLY A 13 -9.55 -0.73 -3.45
N HIS A 14 -9.82 -1.78 -2.68
CA HIS A 14 -11.11 -2.07 -2.07
C HIS A 14 -11.61 -0.89 -1.22
N ASP A 15 -10.80 -0.43 -0.27
CA ASP A 15 -11.20 0.63 0.66
C ASP A 15 -11.31 1.99 -0.04
N VAL A 16 -10.47 2.28 -1.04
CA VAL A 16 -10.57 3.50 -1.86
C VAL A 16 -11.90 3.54 -2.60
N MET A 17 -12.32 2.44 -3.24
CA MET A 17 -13.61 2.39 -3.93
C MET A 17 -14.79 2.63 -2.98
N ASN A 18 -14.74 2.05 -1.79
CA ASN A 18 -15.77 2.24 -0.76
C ASN A 18 -15.80 3.68 -0.24
N GLU A 19 -14.65 4.30 0.00
CA GLU A 19 -14.57 5.70 0.43
C GLU A 19 -15.05 6.68 -0.66
N LEU A 20 -14.73 6.42 -1.94
CA LEU A 20 -15.24 7.21 -3.06
C LEU A 20 -16.77 7.18 -3.10
N SER A 21 -17.36 5.99 -2.98
CA SER A 21 -18.83 5.84 -2.93
C SER A 21 -19.46 6.59 -1.75
N LYS A 22 -18.87 6.46 -0.56
CA LYS A 22 -19.34 7.14 0.66
C LYS A 22 -19.36 8.66 0.48
N ARG A 23 -18.43 9.23 -0.31
CA ARG A 23 -18.37 10.67 -0.59
C ARG A 23 -19.10 11.10 -1.87
N GLY A 24 -19.76 10.17 -2.56
CA GLY A 24 -20.55 10.48 -3.77
C GLY A 24 -19.71 10.73 -5.03
N TYR A 25 -18.47 10.22 -5.08
CA TYR A 25 -17.66 10.25 -6.30
C TYR A 25 -18.05 9.12 -7.26
N GLU A 26 -17.85 9.36 -8.55
CA GLU A 26 -17.98 8.33 -9.59
C GLU A 26 -16.70 7.48 -9.62
N GLY A 27 -16.71 6.34 -8.95
CA GLY A 27 -15.59 5.39 -8.92
C GLY A 27 -15.72 4.34 -10.03
N ILE A 28 -14.62 4.04 -10.70
CA ILE A 28 -14.47 2.93 -11.65
C ILE A 28 -13.33 2.05 -11.15
N GLY A 29 -13.65 0.81 -10.77
CA GLY A 29 -12.68 -0.17 -10.32
C GLY A 29 -12.03 -0.92 -11.47
N SER A 30 -10.77 -1.31 -11.28
CA SER A 30 -10.01 -2.10 -12.26
C SER A 30 -9.05 -3.06 -11.58
N ASP A 31 -8.94 -4.24 -12.15
CA ASP A 31 -7.94 -5.24 -11.81
C ASP A 31 -7.69 -6.15 -13.03
N ILE A 32 -6.74 -7.08 -12.93
CA ILE A 32 -6.40 -8.00 -14.03
C ILE A 32 -7.47 -9.09 -14.26
N ALA A 33 -8.21 -9.47 -13.22
CA ALA A 33 -9.26 -10.47 -13.34
C ALA A 33 -10.40 -9.99 -14.25
N PRO A 34 -11.11 -10.89 -14.97
CA PRO A 34 -12.22 -10.49 -15.85
C PRO A 34 -13.38 -9.85 -15.09
N GLU A 35 -13.56 -10.19 -13.82
CA GLU A 35 -14.57 -9.67 -12.91
C GLU A 35 -13.93 -9.34 -11.56
N TYR A 36 -14.58 -8.50 -10.73
CA TYR A 36 -14.10 -8.23 -9.38
C TYR A 36 -13.94 -9.52 -8.57
N SER A 37 -12.73 -9.79 -8.10
CA SER A 37 -12.34 -11.03 -7.43
C SER A 37 -11.98 -10.86 -5.95
N GLY A 38 -12.26 -9.70 -5.37
CA GLY A 38 -12.08 -9.42 -3.95
C GLY A 38 -13.20 -9.96 -3.06
N VAL A 39 -13.23 -9.52 -1.81
CA VAL A 39 -14.26 -9.91 -0.84
C VAL A 39 -15.64 -9.47 -1.33
N GLN A 40 -16.61 -10.39 -1.31
CA GLN A 40 -18.01 -10.18 -1.71
C GLN A 40 -18.86 -9.87 -0.45
N ASP A 41 -18.62 -8.72 0.14
CA ASP A 41 -19.24 -8.27 1.39
C ASP A 41 -20.46 -7.36 1.19
N GLY A 42 -20.83 -7.11 -0.07
CA GLY A 42 -21.93 -6.22 -0.42
C GLY A 42 -21.57 -4.72 -0.34
N SER A 43 -20.30 -4.39 -0.08
CA SER A 43 -19.81 -3.03 -0.09
C SER A 43 -19.81 -2.42 -1.50
N ALA A 44 -19.62 -1.11 -1.61
CA ALA A 44 -19.74 -0.38 -2.88
C ALA A 44 -18.79 -0.89 -3.96
N VAL A 45 -17.59 -1.35 -3.61
CA VAL A 45 -16.64 -1.91 -4.57
C VAL A 45 -17.19 -3.12 -5.32
N THR A 46 -18.09 -3.88 -4.72
CA THR A 46 -18.71 -5.09 -5.33
C THR A 46 -19.75 -4.76 -6.40
N THR A 47 -20.27 -3.54 -6.41
CA THR A 47 -21.35 -3.09 -7.30
C THR A 47 -21.00 -1.90 -8.18
N MET A 48 -19.87 -1.23 -7.92
CA MET A 48 -19.39 -0.12 -8.76
C MET A 48 -18.94 -0.62 -10.14
N PRO A 49 -18.94 0.25 -11.17
CA PRO A 49 -18.41 -0.11 -12.49
C PRO A 49 -17.01 -0.71 -12.40
N TYR A 50 -16.79 -1.81 -13.09
CA TYR A 50 -15.51 -2.53 -13.12
C TYR A 50 -15.01 -2.73 -14.54
N VAL A 51 -13.71 -2.56 -14.74
CA VAL A 51 -13.03 -2.79 -16.02
C VAL A 51 -11.83 -3.71 -15.81
N SER A 52 -11.81 -4.86 -16.47
CA SER A 52 -10.63 -5.72 -16.50
C SER A 52 -9.51 -5.05 -17.28
N LEU A 53 -8.32 -4.93 -16.69
CA LEU A 53 -7.18 -4.25 -17.28
C LEU A 53 -5.86 -4.86 -16.81
N ASP A 54 -5.07 -5.37 -17.77
CA ASP A 54 -3.66 -5.63 -17.54
C ASP A 54 -2.87 -4.31 -17.76
N ILE A 55 -2.36 -3.74 -16.67
CA ILE A 55 -1.62 -2.48 -16.71
C ILE A 55 -0.30 -2.58 -17.48
N THR A 56 0.24 -3.78 -17.71
CA THR A 56 1.44 -4.00 -18.52
C THR A 56 1.18 -3.88 -20.02
N ASN A 57 -0.09 -3.99 -20.43
CA ASN A 57 -0.51 -3.81 -21.82
C ASN A 57 -0.77 -2.31 -22.10
N LYS A 58 0.21 -1.67 -22.73
CA LYS A 58 0.19 -0.23 -23.03
C LYS A 58 -1.03 0.20 -23.85
N GLU A 59 -1.38 -0.55 -24.87
CA GLU A 59 -2.49 -0.25 -25.78
C GLU A 59 -3.84 -0.37 -25.05
N ALA A 60 -3.98 -1.38 -24.17
CA ALA A 60 -5.16 -1.56 -23.35
C ALA A 60 -5.31 -0.41 -22.34
N VAL A 61 -4.21 0.01 -21.67
CA VAL A 61 -4.21 1.15 -20.74
C VAL A 61 -4.64 2.43 -21.47
N GLU A 62 -4.05 2.72 -22.64
CA GLU A 62 -4.37 3.90 -23.40
C GLU A 62 -5.84 3.91 -23.84
N LYS A 63 -6.33 2.78 -24.35
CA LYS A 63 -7.73 2.63 -24.77
C LYS A 63 -8.68 2.85 -23.60
N VAL A 64 -8.51 2.09 -22.51
CA VAL A 64 -9.43 2.12 -21.35
C VAL A 64 -9.47 3.51 -20.72
N LEU A 65 -8.33 4.11 -20.40
CA LEU A 65 -8.33 5.43 -19.76
C LEU A 65 -8.84 6.53 -20.69
N THR A 66 -8.58 6.44 -22.00
CA THR A 66 -9.12 7.41 -22.98
C THR A 66 -10.65 7.29 -23.13
N GLU A 67 -11.20 6.08 -23.06
CA GLU A 67 -12.64 5.83 -23.08
C GLU A 67 -13.31 6.30 -21.80
N GLN A 68 -12.70 5.98 -20.64
CA GLN A 68 -13.24 6.32 -19.32
C GLN A 68 -13.10 7.81 -18.97
N LYS A 69 -12.06 8.48 -19.46
CA LYS A 69 -11.75 9.92 -19.21
C LYS A 69 -11.83 10.28 -17.72
N PRO A 70 -11.05 9.61 -16.85
CA PRO A 70 -11.05 9.95 -15.43
C PRO A 70 -10.40 11.31 -15.18
N ASP A 71 -10.89 12.02 -14.17
CA ASP A 71 -10.24 13.23 -13.64
C ASP A 71 -9.00 12.84 -12.79
N VAL A 72 -9.05 11.66 -12.16
CA VAL A 72 -8.00 11.13 -11.28
C VAL A 72 -7.83 9.63 -11.49
N VAL A 73 -6.57 9.17 -11.46
CA VAL A 73 -6.24 7.74 -11.32
C VAL A 73 -5.61 7.50 -9.96
N VAL A 74 -6.22 6.62 -9.15
CA VAL A 74 -5.61 6.09 -7.91
C VAL A 74 -5.01 4.72 -8.23
N HIS A 75 -3.68 4.67 -8.29
CA HIS A 75 -2.95 3.49 -8.74
C HIS A 75 -2.49 2.63 -7.56
N CYS A 76 -3.30 1.61 -7.21
CA CYS A 76 -3.03 0.65 -6.13
C CYS A 76 -2.50 -0.70 -6.64
N ALA A 77 -2.61 -0.99 -7.95
CA ALA A 77 -2.12 -2.24 -8.51
C ALA A 77 -0.59 -2.32 -8.42
N ALA A 78 -0.06 -3.39 -7.86
CA ALA A 78 1.37 -3.65 -7.75
C ALA A 78 1.64 -5.14 -7.49
N TRP A 79 2.83 -5.60 -7.85
CA TRP A 79 3.38 -6.83 -7.33
C TRP A 79 3.94 -6.56 -5.92
N THR A 80 3.37 -7.20 -4.90
CA THR A 80 3.72 -6.97 -3.48
C THR A 80 4.31 -8.20 -2.79
N ALA A 81 4.46 -9.32 -3.49
CA ALA A 81 5.09 -10.53 -2.96
C ALA A 81 6.62 -10.38 -2.97
N VAL A 82 7.15 -9.73 -1.93
CA VAL A 82 8.55 -9.25 -1.84
C VAL A 82 9.56 -10.38 -2.02
N ASP A 83 9.38 -11.53 -1.32
CA ASP A 83 10.30 -12.66 -1.42
C ASP A 83 10.24 -13.34 -2.81
N LEU A 84 9.05 -13.44 -3.42
CA LEU A 84 8.89 -14.00 -4.75
C LEU A 84 9.45 -13.08 -5.85
N ALA A 85 9.58 -11.78 -5.57
CA ALA A 85 10.18 -10.84 -6.50
C ALA A 85 11.69 -11.11 -6.72
N GLU A 86 12.34 -11.81 -5.77
CA GLU A 86 13.75 -12.21 -5.86
C GLU A 86 13.98 -13.49 -6.68
N ASP A 87 12.93 -14.12 -7.20
CA ASP A 87 13.07 -15.26 -8.11
C ASP A 87 13.48 -14.78 -9.49
N ASP A 88 14.57 -15.33 -10.05
CA ASP A 88 15.15 -14.89 -11.34
C ASP A 88 14.12 -14.86 -12.48
N ASP A 89 13.19 -15.82 -12.48
CA ASP A 89 12.11 -15.91 -13.48
C ASP A 89 10.96 -14.91 -13.24
N LYS A 90 10.97 -14.16 -12.14
CA LYS A 90 9.94 -13.18 -11.77
C LYS A 90 10.39 -11.72 -11.93
N VAL A 91 11.69 -11.43 -11.86
CA VAL A 91 12.24 -10.06 -11.86
C VAL A 91 11.66 -9.19 -12.98
N GLU A 92 11.67 -9.69 -14.22
CA GLU A 92 11.16 -8.95 -15.37
C GLU A 92 9.64 -8.72 -15.28
N LYS A 93 8.89 -9.69 -14.77
CA LYS A 93 7.45 -9.56 -14.56
C LYS A 93 7.14 -8.53 -13.46
N VAL A 94 7.89 -8.55 -12.36
CA VAL A 94 7.76 -7.57 -11.27
C VAL A 94 8.02 -6.17 -11.79
N ARG A 95 9.10 -5.97 -12.56
CA ARG A 95 9.43 -4.68 -13.17
C ARG A 95 8.36 -4.24 -14.18
N ALA A 96 7.88 -5.14 -15.03
CA ALA A 96 6.82 -4.83 -15.97
C ALA A 96 5.54 -4.33 -15.28
N ILE A 97 5.19 -4.90 -14.11
CA ILE A 97 4.02 -4.48 -13.33
C ILE A 97 4.30 -3.17 -12.58
N ASN A 98 5.34 -3.14 -11.72
CA ASN A 98 5.57 -2.03 -10.79
C ASN A 98 6.09 -0.77 -11.46
N ALA A 99 6.94 -0.89 -12.47
CA ALA A 99 7.51 0.24 -13.20
C ALA A 99 6.79 0.46 -14.54
N GLY A 100 6.77 -0.54 -15.41
CA GLY A 100 6.20 -0.42 -16.75
C GLY A 100 4.70 -0.10 -16.76
N GLY A 101 3.90 -0.82 -15.96
CA GLY A 101 2.47 -0.56 -15.82
C GLY A 101 2.18 0.83 -15.23
N THR A 102 2.97 1.26 -14.25
CA THR A 102 2.91 2.61 -13.68
C THR A 102 3.23 3.67 -14.73
N GLU A 103 4.28 3.45 -15.55
CA GLU A 103 4.65 4.37 -16.63
C GLU A 103 3.57 4.47 -17.70
N ASN A 104 2.94 3.34 -18.09
CA ASN A 104 1.83 3.33 -19.03
C ASN A 104 0.68 4.23 -18.55
N ILE A 105 0.29 4.10 -17.28
CA ILE A 105 -0.78 4.91 -16.68
C ILE A 105 -0.37 6.39 -16.62
N ALA A 106 0.84 6.71 -16.13
CA ALA A 106 1.33 8.07 -16.01
C ALA A 106 1.33 8.81 -17.36
N LYS A 107 1.77 8.15 -18.44
CA LYS A 107 1.75 8.72 -19.79
C LYS A 107 0.34 9.05 -20.28
N VAL A 108 -0.65 8.21 -19.94
CA VAL A 108 -2.04 8.50 -20.34
C VAL A 108 -2.65 9.59 -19.46
N CYS A 109 -2.37 9.60 -18.15
CA CYS A 109 -2.78 10.70 -17.27
C CYS A 109 -2.27 12.05 -17.78
N LYS A 110 -1.01 12.12 -18.26
CA LYS A 110 -0.45 13.33 -18.90
C LYS A 110 -1.27 13.77 -20.11
N LYS A 111 -1.64 12.84 -21.01
CA LYS A 111 -2.45 13.14 -22.20
C LYS A 111 -3.84 13.65 -21.85
N LEU A 112 -4.43 13.15 -20.77
CA LEU A 112 -5.77 13.48 -20.29
C LEU A 112 -5.80 14.69 -19.34
N ASP A 113 -4.66 15.23 -18.96
CA ASP A 113 -4.48 16.22 -17.88
C ASP A 113 -5.05 15.75 -16.52
N ALA A 114 -5.11 14.44 -16.31
CA ALA A 114 -5.63 13.80 -15.10
C ALA A 114 -4.60 13.80 -13.97
N LYS A 115 -5.07 13.90 -12.72
CA LYS A 115 -4.24 13.69 -11.51
C LYS A 115 -3.90 12.21 -11.36
N MET A 116 -2.75 11.91 -10.74
CA MET A 116 -2.38 10.53 -10.38
C MET A 116 -1.97 10.44 -8.92
N VAL A 117 -2.55 9.48 -8.20
CA VAL A 117 -2.09 9.04 -6.88
C VAL A 117 -1.36 7.71 -7.06
N TYR A 118 -0.09 7.66 -6.72
CA TYR A 118 0.74 6.46 -6.77
C TYR A 118 1.11 5.98 -5.37
N ILE A 119 0.81 4.74 -5.08
CA ILE A 119 1.17 4.14 -3.79
C ILE A 119 2.56 3.53 -3.89
N SER A 120 3.47 4.06 -3.08
CA SER A 120 4.85 3.60 -2.97
C SER A 120 5.14 3.02 -1.59
N THR A 121 6.39 2.82 -1.25
CA THR A 121 6.84 2.05 -0.09
C THR A 121 8.08 2.67 0.55
N ASP A 122 8.30 2.39 1.84
CA ASP A 122 9.55 2.61 2.56
C ASP A 122 10.76 1.85 1.97
N TYR A 123 10.53 0.78 1.19
CA TYR A 123 11.58 -0.03 0.57
C TYR A 123 12.39 0.69 -0.52
N VAL A 124 12.05 1.93 -0.86
CA VAL A 124 12.87 2.78 -1.75
C VAL A 124 14.15 3.26 -1.08
N PHE A 125 14.24 3.18 0.25
CA PHE A 125 15.40 3.55 1.05
C PHE A 125 16.27 2.34 1.42
N ASP A 126 17.49 2.58 1.96
CA ASP A 126 18.41 1.53 2.37
C ASP A 126 18.05 0.85 3.71
N GLY A 127 17.04 1.36 4.39
CA GLY A 127 16.56 0.81 5.65
C GLY A 127 17.55 0.88 6.81
N GLN A 128 18.58 1.71 6.74
CA GLN A 128 19.60 1.86 7.77
C GLN A 128 19.31 3.05 8.70
N GLY A 129 20.01 3.10 9.82
CA GLY A 129 19.86 4.17 10.80
C GLY A 129 18.63 4.04 11.69
N THR A 130 18.32 5.11 12.43
CA THR A 130 17.23 5.14 13.41
C THR A 130 16.30 6.34 13.23
N GLU A 131 16.72 7.33 12.44
CA GLU A 131 15.91 8.52 12.18
C GLU A 131 14.82 8.20 11.15
N PRO A 132 13.64 8.81 11.27
CA PRO A 132 12.58 8.68 10.26
C PRO A 132 12.99 9.27 8.91
N TRP A 133 12.71 8.58 7.84
CA TRP A 133 12.88 9.07 6.48
C TRP A 133 11.95 10.26 6.21
N LEU A 134 12.50 11.34 5.67
CA LEU A 134 11.72 12.50 5.25
C LEU A 134 11.05 12.25 3.89
N PRO A 135 9.84 12.81 3.63
CA PRO A 135 9.16 12.63 2.33
C PRO A 135 9.96 13.13 1.13
N ASP A 136 10.74 14.19 1.31
CA ASP A 136 11.56 14.81 0.27
C ASP A 136 13.00 14.26 0.22
N CYS A 137 13.32 13.22 1.00
CA CYS A 137 14.61 12.52 0.94
C CYS A 137 14.76 11.83 -0.42
N THR A 138 15.92 12.06 -1.05
CA THR A 138 16.29 11.47 -2.35
C THR A 138 17.45 10.49 -2.27
N ASP A 139 17.87 10.12 -1.06
CA ASP A 139 18.92 9.11 -0.84
C ASP A 139 18.35 7.70 -0.99
N TYR A 140 17.98 7.37 -2.22
CA TYR A 140 17.36 6.09 -2.56
C TYR A 140 18.42 5.00 -2.67
N LYS A 141 18.21 3.88 -1.97
CA LYS A 141 19.04 2.66 -2.04
C LYS A 141 18.21 1.42 -1.74
N PRO A 142 17.28 1.05 -2.62
CA PRO A 142 16.44 -0.11 -2.40
C PRO A 142 17.27 -1.39 -2.24
N LEU A 143 16.92 -2.23 -1.28
CA LEU A 143 17.66 -3.44 -0.90
C LEU A 143 17.24 -4.68 -1.70
N ASN A 144 16.16 -4.61 -2.46
CA ASN A 144 15.56 -5.75 -3.12
C ASN A 144 14.83 -5.34 -4.40
N VAL A 145 14.43 -6.33 -5.22
CA VAL A 145 13.75 -6.13 -6.51
C VAL A 145 12.43 -5.39 -6.34
N TYR A 146 11.67 -5.70 -5.29
CA TYR A 146 10.42 -4.99 -5.01
C TYR A 146 10.66 -3.49 -4.81
N GLY A 147 11.55 -3.12 -3.90
CA GLY A 147 11.89 -1.72 -3.62
C GLY A 147 12.42 -1.00 -4.85
N GLN A 148 13.32 -1.65 -5.61
CA GLN A 148 13.89 -1.10 -6.85
C GLN A 148 12.79 -0.80 -7.88
N THR A 149 11.89 -1.75 -8.14
CA THR A 149 10.84 -1.58 -9.14
C THR A 149 9.76 -0.58 -8.71
N LYS A 150 9.50 -0.45 -7.40
CA LYS A 150 8.63 0.60 -6.85
C LYS A 150 9.24 1.99 -7.01
N LEU A 151 10.56 2.14 -6.79
CA LEU A 151 11.30 3.38 -7.05
C LEU A 151 11.25 3.77 -8.54
N GLU A 152 11.48 2.82 -9.43
CA GLU A 152 11.34 3.04 -10.88
C GLU A 152 9.92 3.55 -11.23
N GLY A 153 8.88 3.04 -10.54
CA GLY A 153 7.52 3.55 -10.64
C GLY A 153 7.36 5.01 -10.15
N GLU A 154 7.98 5.39 -9.02
CA GLU A 154 8.00 6.80 -8.56
C GLU A 154 8.62 7.72 -9.62
N GLN A 155 9.75 7.29 -10.18
CA GLN A 155 10.46 8.04 -11.24
C GLN A 155 9.63 8.17 -12.51
N ALA A 156 8.89 7.10 -12.87
CA ALA A 156 7.98 7.15 -14.01
C ALA A 156 6.83 8.14 -13.79
N VAL A 157 6.28 8.22 -12.59
CA VAL A 157 5.22 9.19 -12.24
C VAL A 157 5.77 10.60 -12.25
N SER A 158 6.80 10.91 -11.47
CA SER A 158 7.35 12.26 -11.33
C SER A 158 8.03 12.76 -12.61
N GLY A 159 8.55 11.87 -13.45
CA GLY A 159 9.13 12.22 -14.75
C GLY A 159 8.10 12.52 -15.85
N ASN A 160 6.86 12.09 -15.69
CA ASN A 160 5.80 12.32 -16.68
C ASN A 160 4.77 13.36 -16.26
N LEU A 161 4.52 13.55 -14.95
CA LEU A 161 3.39 14.34 -14.44
C LEU A 161 3.86 15.45 -13.49
N ASP A 162 3.09 16.55 -13.50
CA ASP A 162 3.17 17.61 -12.49
C ASP A 162 2.05 17.44 -11.43
N LYS A 163 0.90 16.86 -11.83
CA LYS A 163 -0.29 16.66 -11.00
C LYS A 163 -0.28 15.26 -10.36
N TYR A 164 0.63 15.03 -9.41
CA TYR A 164 0.75 13.72 -8.77
C TYR A 164 0.89 13.79 -7.25
N PHE A 165 0.41 12.73 -6.60
CA PHE A 165 0.73 12.38 -5.22
C PHE A 165 1.45 11.05 -5.22
N ILE A 166 2.69 11.01 -4.75
CA ILE A 166 3.43 9.77 -4.45
C ILE A 166 3.36 9.57 -2.95
N VAL A 167 2.65 8.53 -2.53
CA VAL A 167 2.39 8.25 -1.12
C VAL A 167 3.13 6.98 -0.72
N ARG A 168 4.21 7.13 0.07
CA ARG A 168 4.96 6.00 0.63
C ARG A 168 4.33 5.54 1.92
N ILE A 169 4.13 4.24 2.02
CA ILE A 169 3.48 3.55 3.13
C ILE A 169 4.34 2.38 3.59
N ALA A 170 4.04 1.85 4.77
CA ALA A 170 4.69 0.66 5.32
C ALA A 170 3.66 -0.24 6.01
N TRP A 171 3.92 -1.55 6.09
CA TRP A 171 3.20 -2.52 6.93
C TRP A 171 1.68 -2.49 6.76
N VAL A 172 1.23 -2.61 5.53
CA VAL A 172 -0.18 -2.45 5.14
C VAL A 172 -1.05 -3.61 5.61
N PHE A 173 -2.21 -3.28 6.16
CA PHE A 173 -3.27 -4.23 6.46
C PHE A 173 -4.65 -3.67 6.12
N GLY A 174 -5.55 -4.56 5.73
CA GLY A 174 -6.93 -4.26 5.35
C GLY A 174 -7.78 -5.53 5.28
N VAL A 175 -9.08 -5.36 5.12
CA VAL A 175 -10.04 -6.47 5.16
C VAL A 175 -9.82 -7.43 3.98
N ASN A 176 -9.58 -6.88 2.80
CA ASN A 176 -9.40 -7.67 1.59
C ASN A 176 -7.97 -8.24 1.48
N GLY A 177 -7.82 -9.47 1.03
CA GLY A 177 -6.52 -10.11 0.83
C GLY A 177 -5.82 -10.62 2.10
N LYS A 178 -4.52 -10.89 1.96
CA LYS A 178 -3.65 -11.44 3.02
C LYS A 178 -2.82 -10.31 3.64
N ASN A 179 -2.56 -10.40 4.96
CA ASN A 179 -1.66 -9.49 5.66
C ASN A 179 -1.06 -10.14 6.91
N PHE A 180 -0.14 -9.41 7.55
CA PHE A 180 0.57 -9.89 8.73
C PHE A 180 -0.37 -10.22 9.90
N ILE A 181 -1.39 -9.40 10.17
CA ILE A 181 -2.34 -9.61 11.28
C ILE A 181 -3.06 -10.94 11.10
N LYS A 182 -3.65 -11.18 9.92
CA LYS A 182 -4.34 -12.46 9.61
C LYS A 182 -3.39 -13.66 9.75
N THR A 183 -2.13 -13.49 9.35
CA THR A 183 -1.12 -14.53 9.51
C THR A 183 -0.86 -14.81 10.99
N MET A 184 -0.63 -13.77 11.80
CA MET A 184 -0.38 -13.94 13.25
C MET A 184 -1.58 -14.54 13.98
N LEU A 185 -2.81 -14.10 13.67
CA LEU A 185 -4.02 -14.69 14.23
C LEU A 185 -4.13 -16.19 13.93
N ASN A 186 -3.83 -16.61 12.68
CA ASN A 186 -3.86 -18.02 12.32
C ASN A 186 -2.75 -18.83 13.02
N VAL A 187 -1.53 -18.29 13.08
CA VAL A 187 -0.41 -18.92 13.75
C VAL A 187 -0.66 -19.03 15.27
N GLY A 188 -1.19 -17.97 15.88
CA GLY A 188 -1.50 -17.94 17.31
C GLY A 188 -2.59 -18.92 17.74
N LYS A 189 -3.47 -19.36 16.83
CA LYS A 189 -4.47 -20.41 17.13
C LYS A 189 -3.88 -21.81 17.28
N ILE A 190 -2.75 -22.09 16.63
CA ILE A 190 -2.21 -23.44 16.50
C ILE A 190 -0.88 -23.64 17.24
N HIS A 191 -0.27 -22.57 17.73
CA HIS A 191 1.02 -22.63 18.42
C HIS A 191 0.96 -21.92 19.77
N ASP A 192 1.54 -22.53 20.80
CA ASP A 192 1.67 -21.94 22.14
C ASP A 192 2.78 -20.87 22.19
N THR A 193 3.72 -20.90 21.24
CA THR A 193 4.83 -19.96 21.14
C THR A 193 5.14 -19.62 19.69
N VAL A 194 5.38 -18.34 19.40
CA VAL A 194 5.80 -17.85 18.10
C VAL A 194 7.05 -16.98 18.22
N ARG A 195 7.95 -17.07 17.22
CA ARG A 195 9.17 -16.24 17.14
C ARG A 195 8.92 -15.12 16.14
N VAL A 196 9.14 -13.87 16.55
CA VAL A 196 8.85 -12.68 15.72
C VAL A 196 10.01 -11.71 15.75
N VAL A 197 10.33 -11.15 14.57
CA VAL A 197 11.43 -10.19 14.38
C VAL A 197 11.20 -8.93 15.22
N SER A 198 12.25 -8.50 15.95
CA SER A 198 12.21 -7.35 16.87
C SER A 198 13.17 -6.21 16.50
N ASP A 199 13.99 -6.38 15.47
CA ASP A 199 14.98 -5.40 15.01
C ASP A 199 14.61 -4.68 13.70
N GLN A 200 13.42 -4.92 13.17
CA GLN A 200 12.82 -4.14 12.08
C GLN A 200 11.75 -3.22 12.67
N ILE A 201 11.93 -1.91 12.48
CA ILE A 201 11.10 -0.89 13.15
C ILE A 201 10.37 -0.04 12.12
N GLY A 202 9.05 0.08 12.27
CA GLY A 202 8.18 0.85 11.38
C GLY A 202 6.86 1.22 12.05
N THR A 203 5.86 1.51 11.25
CA THR A 203 4.49 1.76 11.73
C THR A 203 3.48 1.09 10.79
N PRO A 204 2.47 0.38 11.32
CA PRO A 204 1.41 -0.21 10.50
C PRO A 204 0.56 0.83 9.78
N THR A 205 -0.03 0.45 8.64
CA THR A 205 -0.92 1.28 7.85
C THR A 205 -2.23 0.55 7.57
N TYR A 206 -3.34 1.03 8.14
CA TYR A 206 -4.67 0.51 7.88
C TYR A 206 -5.22 1.12 6.60
N THR A 207 -5.59 0.30 5.63
CA THR A 207 -6.05 0.76 4.31
C THR A 207 -7.33 1.57 4.36
N TYR A 208 -8.23 1.31 5.30
CA TYR A 208 -9.43 2.11 5.53
C TYR A 208 -9.09 3.56 5.90
N ASP A 209 -8.13 3.78 6.80
CA ASP A 209 -7.70 5.12 7.19
C ASP A 209 -6.93 5.81 6.04
N LEU A 210 -6.08 5.06 5.35
CA LEU A 210 -5.34 5.57 4.21
C LEU A 210 -6.27 5.98 3.06
N ALA A 211 -7.31 5.19 2.75
CA ALA A 211 -8.28 5.50 1.71
C ALA A 211 -8.95 6.87 1.94
N ARG A 212 -9.31 7.18 3.20
CA ARG A 212 -9.83 8.51 3.57
C ARG A 212 -8.84 9.62 3.19
N LEU A 213 -7.57 9.47 3.55
CA LEU A 213 -6.53 10.45 3.24
C LEU A 213 -6.33 10.61 1.73
N LEU A 214 -6.29 9.50 0.98
CA LEU A 214 -6.12 9.57 -0.47
C LEU A 214 -7.28 10.31 -1.14
N VAL A 215 -8.51 10.14 -0.66
CA VAL A 215 -9.67 10.87 -1.17
C VAL A 215 -9.65 12.33 -0.71
N ASP A 216 -9.12 12.67 0.46
CA ASP A 216 -8.84 14.06 0.84
C ASP A 216 -7.79 14.70 -0.11
N MET A 217 -6.75 13.96 -0.49
CA MET A 217 -5.68 14.45 -1.36
C MET A 217 -6.19 14.79 -2.77
N ILE A 218 -7.02 13.95 -3.38
CA ILE A 218 -7.49 14.17 -4.75
C ILE A 218 -8.34 15.43 -4.93
N ASP A 219 -8.94 15.93 -3.85
CA ASP A 219 -9.70 17.19 -3.83
C ASP A 219 -8.80 18.44 -3.81
N THR A 220 -7.49 18.27 -3.74
CA THR A 220 -6.53 19.37 -3.63
C THR A 220 -5.53 19.37 -4.78
N ASP A 221 -4.74 20.44 -4.89
CA ASP A 221 -3.59 20.56 -5.78
C ASP A 221 -2.25 20.57 -5.00
N LYS A 222 -2.23 19.97 -3.80
CA LYS A 222 -1.06 19.87 -2.93
C LYS A 222 -0.16 18.70 -3.33
N TYR A 223 0.30 18.73 -4.58
CA TYR A 223 1.06 17.67 -5.22
C TYR A 223 2.41 17.39 -4.56
N GLY A 224 2.99 16.24 -4.83
CA GLY A 224 4.33 15.85 -4.43
C GLY A 224 4.41 14.53 -3.67
N TYR A 225 5.52 14.37 -2.94
CA TYR A 225 5.81 13.17 -2.14
C TYR A 225 5.27 13.31 -0.73
N TYR A 226 4.64 12.26 -0.23
CA TYR A 226 4.11 12.15 1.13
C TYR A 226 4.44 10.80 1.74
N HIS A 227 4.55 10.76 3.06
CA HIS A 227 4.56 9.54 3.84
C HIS A 227 3.26 9.42 4.62
N ALA A 228 2.64 8.25 4.60
CA ALA A 228 1.34 8.03 5.25
C ALA A 228 1.28 6.65 5.90
N THR A 229 1.48 6.60 7.21
CA THR A 229 1.20 5.45 8.07
C THR A 229 0.30 5.90 9.22
N ASN A 230 -0.31 4.97 9.95
CA ASN A 230 -1.03 5.35 11.16
C ASN A 230 -0.11 6.05 12.16
N GLU A 231 -0.68 6.87 13.06
CA GLU A 231 0.04 7.47 14.18
C GLU A 231 0.24 6.45 15.31
N GLY A 232 0.87 6.85 16.42
CA GLY A 232 1.06 6.00 17.61
C GLY A 232 2.47 5.48 17.78
N GLY A 233 3.46 6.09 17.10
CA GLY A 233 4.89 5.80 17.24
C GLY A 233 5.39 4.67 16.35
N TYR A 234 6.67 4.36 16.54
CA TYR A 234 7.39 3.33 15.80
C TYR A 234 7.55 2.08 16.66
N ILE A 235 7.27 0.91 16.09
CA ILE A 235 7.26 -0.38 16.78
C ILE A 235 7.97 -1.45 15.94
N SER A 236 8.34 -2.55 16.57
CA SER A 236 8.81 -3.77 15.90
C SER A 236 7.65 -4.67 15.47
N TRP A 237 7.91 -5.64 14.60
CA TRP A 237 6.95 -6.71 14.31
C TRP A 237 6.61 -7.52 15.56
N TYR A 238 7.58 -7.67 16.49
CA TYR A 238 7.36 -8.29 17.79
C TYR A 238 6.33 -7.50 18.62
N ASP A 239 6.51 -6.19 18.78
CA ASP A 239 5.57 -5.32 19.52
C ASP A 239 4.17 -5.37 18.89
N PHE A 240 4.11 -5.34 17.55
CA PHE A 240 2.85 -5.42 16.84
C PHE A 240 2.14 -6.74 17.09
N THR A 241 2.88 -7.88 17.09
CA THR A 241 2.31 -9.20 17.38
C THR A 241 1.80 -9.30 18.81
N CYS A 242 2.54 -8.75 19.78
CA CYS A 242 2.09 -8.71 21.18
C CYS A 242 0.76 -7.98 21.32
N GLU A 243 0.59 -6.82 20.66
CA GLU A 243 -0.65 -6.06 20.72
C GLU A 243 -1.78 -6.76 19.94
N ILE A 244 -1.50 -7.40 18.80
CA ILE A 244 -2.48 -8.22 18.07
C ILE A 244 -3.04 -9.31 18.98
N PHE A 245 -2.19 -10.09 19.62
CA PHE A 245 -2.62 -11.19 20.49
C PHE A 245 -3.37 -10.68 21.72
N LYS A 246 -2.91 -9.60 22.32
CA LYS A 246 -3.58 -8.97 23.47
C LYS A 246 -4.99 -8.53 23.11
N GLN A 247 -5.19 -7.82 21.98
CA GLN A 247 -6.51 -7.34 21.56
C GLN A 247 -7.42 -8.48 21.07
N ALA A 248 -6.84 -9.54 20.49
CA ALA A 248 -7.58 -10.74 20.08
C ALA A 248 -7.86 -11.72 21.23
N GLY A 249 -7.32 -11.48 22.44
CA GLY A 249 -7.51 -12.36 23.60
C GLY A 249 -6.70 -13.65 23.54
N TYR A 250 -5.60 -13.68 22.80
CA TYR A 250 -4.72 -14.86 22.69
C TYR A 250 -3.68 -14.86 23.81
N THR A 251 -3.35 -16.06 24.31
CA THR A 251 -2.34 -16.29 25.34
C THR A 251 -1.02 -16.85 24.79
N THR A 252 -0.90 -16.93 23.47
CA THR A 252 0.30 -17.40 22.77
C THR A 252 1.52 -16.56 23.16
N ASN A 253 2.59 -17.23 23.58
CA ASN A 253 3.84 -16.58 23.96
C ASN A 253 4.56 -16.06 22.71
N VAL A 254 4.98 -14.79 22.72
CA VAL A 254 5.74 -14.17 21.62
C VAL A 254 7.19 -14.02 22.06
N VAL A 255 8.11 -14.61 21.30
CA VAL A 255 9.56 -14.54 21.57
C VAL A 255 10.22 -13.62 20.56
N PRO A 256 10.87 -12.53 20.99
CA PRO A 256 11.60 -11.64 20.09
C PRO A 256 12.85 -12.35 19.55
N VAL A 257 13.10 -12.15 18.25
CA VAL A 257 14.30 -12.63 17.57
C VAL A 257 14.85 -11.55 16.65
N THR A 258 16.13 -11.62 16.32
CA THR A 258 16.70 -10.75 15.28
C THR A 258 16.33 -11.24 13.87
N THR A 259 16.49 -10.38 12.89
CA THR A 259 16.32 -10.74 11.47
C THR A 259 17.25 -11.91 11.09
N GLU A 260 18.48 -11.90 11.59
CA GLU A 260 19.46 -12.97 11.36
C GLU A 260 19.00 -14.30 11.98
N GLU A 261 18.54 -14.29 13.25
CA GLU A 261 18.03 -15.47 13.93
C GLU A 261 16.75 -16.03 13.31
N TYR A 262 15.94 -15.16 12.69
CA TYR A 262 14.73 -15.56 11.97
C TYR A 262 15.07 -16.33 10.69
N GLY A 263 15.98 -15.80 9.86
CA GLY A 263 16.65 -16.50 8.75
C GLY A 263 15.76 -17.00 7.59
N LEU A 264 14.47 -16.68 7.56
CA LEU A 264 13.50 -17.24 6.60
C LEU A 264 13.17 -16.28 5.43
N SER A 265 13.65 -15.05 5.44
CA SER A 265 13.38 -14.08 4.37
C SER A 265 14.37 -14.22 3.22
N LYS A 266 13.88 -14.38 1.98
CA LYS A 266 14.72 -14.38 0.79
C LYS A 266 15.17 -12.95 0.44
N ALA A 267 14.25 -12.01 0.45
CA ALA A 267 14.54 -10.60 0.22
C ALA A 267 15.14 -9.93 1.47
N ALA A 268 16.14 -9.09 1.28
CA ALA A 268 16.62 -8.20 2.33
C ALA A 268 15.51 -7.20 2.73
N ARG A 269 15.24 -7.09 4.02
CA ARG A 269 14.24 -6.18 4.56
C ARG A 269 14.88 -5.01 5.30
N PRO A 270 14.29 -3.81 5.23
CA PRO A 270 14.81 -2.65 5.95
C PRO A 270 14.67 -2.84 7.47
N PHE A 271 15.74 -2.52 8.22
CA PHE A 271 15.68 -2.40 9.68
C PHE A 271 14.95 -1.13 10.10
N ASN A 272 15.07 -0.07 9.28
CA ASN A 272 14.45 1.22 9.50
C ASN A 272 13.38 1.52 8.44
N SER A 273 12.13 1.27 8.80
CA SER A 273 10.92 1.60 8.04
C SER A 273 10.16 2.79 8.64
N ARG A 274 10.85 3.61 9.45
CA ARG A 274 10.25 4.81 10.05
C ARG A 274 10.05 5.88 8.97
N LEU A 275 8.83 6.35 8.84
CA LEU A 275 8.45 7.38 7.87
C LEU A 275 8.00 8.64 8.61
N ASP A 276 8.64 9.78 8.36
CA ASP A 276 8.19 11.08 8.84
C ASP A 276 6.93 11.51 8.10
N LYS A 277 5.91 11.95 8.84
CA LYS A 277 4.59 12.32 8.33
C LYS A 277 4.26 13.82 8.54
N SER A 278 5.22 14.61 9.00
CA SER A 278 5.01 16.04 9.31
C SER A 278 4.44 16.81 8.12
N LYS A 279 4.88 16.48 6.92
CA LYS A 279 4.40 17.10 5.67
C LYS A 279 2.89 16.95 5.44
N LEU A 280 2.24 15.89 5.95
CA LEU A 280 0.77 15.78 5.90
C LEU A 280 0.11 16.93 6.68
N VAL A 281 0.58 17.17 7.90
CA VAL A 281 0.07 18.24 8.77
C VAL A 281 0.37 19.62 8.19
N GLU A 282 1.59 19.84 7.72
CA GLU A 282 2.02 21.08 7.07
C GLU A 282 1.17 21.40 5.84
N ALA A 283 0.80 20.39 5.08
CA ALA A 283 -0.11 20.50 3.94
C ALA A 283 -1.58 20.65 4.36
N GLY A 284 -1.91 20.54 5.65
CA GLY A 284 -3.27 20.66 6.19
C GLY A 284 -4.12 19.42 6.01
N PHE A 285 -3.52 18.25 5.80
CA PHE A 285 -4.22 16.97 5.85
C PHE A 285 -4.35 16.48 7.29
N THR A 286 -5.45 15.78 7.57
CA THR A 286 -5.64 15.13 8.86
C THR A 286 -4.82 13.84 8.92
N PRO A 287 -3.91 13.67 9.90
CA PRO A 287 -3.18 12.42 10.10
C PRO A 287 -4.12 11.22 10.27
N LEU A 288 -3.58 10.03 10.01
CA LEU A 288 -4.30 8.79 10.29
C LEU A 288 -4.41 8.58 11.81
N PRO A 289 -5.46 7.91 12.31
CA PRO A 289 -5.55 7.51 13.72
C PRO A 289 -4.34 6.69 14.19
N THR A 290 -4.25 6.42 15.50
CA THR A 290 -3.17 5.57 16.01
C THR A 290 -3.32 4.13 15.50
N TRP A 291 -2.21 3.43 15.32
CA TRP A 291 -2.23 2.05 14.84
C TRP A 291 -2.93 1.10 15.82
N GLN A 292 -2.94 1.42 17.14
CA GLN A 292 -3.66 0.66 18.14
C GLN A 292 -5.17 0.75 17.95
N ASP A 293 -5.68 1.96 17.68
CA ASP A 293 -7.09 2.18 17.33
C ASP A 293 -7.44 1.51 15.99
N ALA A 294 -6.58 1.67 14.99
CA ALA A 294 -6.74 1.02 13.69
C ALA A 294 -6.83 -0.51 13.81
N LEU A 295 -5.94 -1.11 14.61
CA LEU A 295 -5.98 -2.55 14.90
C LEU A 295 -7.29 -2.95 15.58
N SER A 296 -7.74 -2.19 16.59
CA SER A 296 -8.99 -2.46 17.29
C SER A 296 -10.21 -2.43 16.37
N ARG A 297 -10.27 -1.47 15.44
CA ARG A 297 -11.34 -1.40 14.43
C ARG A 297 -11.27 -2.55 13.45
N TYR A 298 -10.06 -2.85 12.95
CA TYR A 298 -9.82 -3.94 12.02
C TYR A 298 -10.22 -5.31 12.56
N LEU A 299 -9.86 -5.62 13.83
CA LEU A 299 -10.21 -6.90 14.47
C LEU A 299 -11.73 -7.08 14.64
N LYS A 300 -12.53 -6.00 14.67
CA LYS A 300 -13.99 -6.08 14.69
C LYS A 300 -14.61 -6.34 13.33
N GLU A 301 -13.88 -6.06 12.26
CA GLU A 301 -14.36 -6.21 10.89
C GLU A 301 -14.03 -7.58 10.28
N ILE A 302 -13.05 -8.29 10.85
CA ILE A 302 -12.64 -9.60 10.35
C ILE A 302 -13.11 -10.72 11.27
N GLU A 303 -13.45 -11.86 10.69
CA GLU A 303 -13.62 -13.12 11.40
C GLU A 303 -12.25 -13.80 11.58
N TYR A 304 -11.92 -14.23 12.81
CA TYR A 304 -10.65 -14.90 13.12
C TYR A 304 -10.76 -15.93 14.25
#